data_a0bca6f950f88afc048d34ce77b2804c
#
_entry.id   a0bca6f950f88afc048d34ce77b2804c
#
_cell.length_a   1.000
_cell.length_b   1.000
_cell.length_c   1.000
_cell.angle_alpha   90.00
_cell.angle_beta   90.00
_cell.angle_gamma   90.00
#
_symmetry.space_group_name_H-M   'P 1'
#
loop_
_entity.id
_entity.type
_entity.pdbx_description
1 polymer ?
#
loop_
_entity_poly.entity_id
_entity_poly.type
_entity_poly.pdbx_seq_one_letter_code
_entity_poly.pdbx_strand_id
1 'polypeptide(L)'
;MAWGKKSASEENTPTYATKKEITHFLSFNEPDGKDQSNIPVLDAVEPYSNLLGMGFRLGSPATTEGQATKWLSEFVDDTEAEQLNVDFTAIHWYDWGGWLQNKQTEPDPERVFKRFKAYIDKIYERYQKPIWITEFNANRNTTEATHLAFMKLALPYLESDARIERYAYFFPPALLPIKDGKLTPIGKVYQEFKSTPSLKANVTQ
;
A
#
# COMPACT_ATOMS: atom_id res chain seq x y z
N MET A 1 -0.69 -6.77 10.46
CA MET A 1 0.01 -7.14 9.21
C MET A 1 0.85 -8.38 9.43
N ALA A 2 0.72 -9.37 8.56
CA ALA A 2 1.65 -10.48 8.45
C ALA A 2 2.74 -10.12 7.44
N TRP A 3 3.87 -9.62 7.90
CA TRP A 3 4.93 -9.10 7.01
C TRP A 3 5.47 -10.15 6.03
N GLY A 4 5.54 -11.44 6.46
CA GLY A 4 6.01 -12.55 5.63
C GLY A 4 5.42 -13.89 6.06
N LYS A 5 5.82 -15.01 5.44
CA LYS A 5 5.29 -16.36 5.66
C LYS A 5 5.25 -16.77 7.13
N LYS A 6 6.34 -16.52 7.88
CA LYS A 6 6.40 -16.87 9.29
C LYS A 6 5.29 -16.22 10.12
N SER A 7 4.95 -14.97 9.80
CA SER A 7 3.88 -14.24 10.51
C SER A 7 2.47 -14.75 10.14
N ALA A 8 2.34 -15.49 9.06
CA ALA A 8 1.08 -16.07 8.57
C ALA A 8 0.97 -17.59 8.84
N SER A 9 1.85 -18.14 9.69
CA SER A 9 1.77 -19.55 10.07
C SER A 9 0.56 -19.84 10.96
N GLU A 10 0.07 -21.06 10.94
CA GLU A 10 -1.01 -21.54 11.82
C GLU A 10 -0.72 -21.29 13.31
N GLU A 11 0.55 -21.30 13.71
CA GLU A 11 0.99 -21.02 15.08
C GLU A 11 0.75 -19.55 15.48
N ASN A 12 0.96 -18.60 14.55
CA ASN A 12 0.91 -17.16 14.83
C ASN A 12 -0.48 -16.55 14.61
N THR A 13 -1.27 -17.06 13.66
CA THR A 13 -2.59 -16.49 13.31
C THR A 13 -3.57 -16.44 14.49
N PRO A 14 -3.65 -17.42 15.43
CA PRO A 14 -4.53 -17.32 16.58
C PRO A 14 -4.25 -16.10 17.47
N THR A 15 -2.99 -15.67 17.56
CA THR A 15 -2.61 -14.49 18.35
C THR A 15 -3.23 -13.22 17.80
N TYR A 16 -3.35 -13.09 16.46
CA TYR A 16 -4.00 -11.94 15.83
C TYR A 16 -5.52 -11.99 15.98
N ALA A 17 -6.12 -13.17 15.86
CA ALA A 17 -7.57 -13.37 15.95
C ALA A 17 -8.14 -12.97 17.33
N THR A 18 -7.32 -12.96 18.39
CA THR A 18 -7.75 -12.50 19.73
C THR A 18 -7.93 -10.98 19.84
N LYS A 19 -7.45 -10.20 18.85
CA LYS A 19 -7.51 -8.74 18.87
C LYS A 19 -8.87 -8.25 18.42
N LYS A 20 -9.82 -8.15 19.33
CA LYS A 20 -11.23 -7.78 19.07
C LYS A 20 -11.44 -6.40 18.43
N GLU A 21 -10.47 -5.50 18.51
CA GLU A 21 -10.53 -4.14 17.96
C GLU A 21 -10.08 -4.05 16.51
N ILE A 22 -9.52 -5.14 15.95
CA ILE A 22 -9.02 -5.21 14.60
C ILE A 22 -10.13 -5.74 13.68
N THR A 23 -10.42 -5.01 12.62
CA THR A 23 -11.40 -5.41 11.60
C THR A 23 -10.77 -5.70 10.25
N HIS A 24 -9.54 -5.20 10.03
CA HIS A 24 -8.80 -5.31 8.79
C HIS A 24 -7.40 -5.84 9.05
N PHE A 25 -6.87 -6.58 8.09
CA PHE A 25 -5.52 -7.11 8.19
C PHE A 25 -4.77 -6.99 6.87
N LEU A 26 -3.49 -6.64 6.91
CA LEU A 26 -2.61 -6.60 5.76
C LEU A 26 -1.80 -7.89 5.69
N SER A 27 -1.71 -8.46 4.51
CA SER A 27 -0.85 -9.62 4.24
C SER A 27 0.59 -9.19 3.91
N PHE A 28 1.29 -9.87 3.03
CA PHE A 28 2.74 -9.80 2.88
C PHE A 28 3.26 -8.46 2.34
N ASN A 29 4.43 -8.07 2.84
CA ASN A 29 5.15 -6.87 2.40
C ASN A 29 6.14 -7.21 1.29
N GLU A 30 5.97 -6.63 0.12
CA GLU A 30 6.84 -6.77 -1.06
C GLU A 30 7.37 -8.20 -1.26
N PRO A 31 6.48 -9.19 -1.44
CA PRO A 31 6.88 -10.59 -1.58
C PRO A 31 7.76 -10.85 -2.80
N ASP A 32 7.72 -9.95 -3.77
CA ASP A 32 8.56 -9.92 -4.97
C ASP A 32 9.99 -9.44 -4.71
N GLY A 33 10.27 -8.81 -3.57
CA GLY A 33 11.56 -8.26 -3.19
C GLY A 33 12.45 -9.25 -2.46
N LYS A 34 13.67 -9.50 -2.96
CA LYS A 34 14.64 -10.41 -2.34
C LYS A 34 15.05 -9.99 -0.93
N ASP A 35 15.09 -8.69 -0.68
CA ASP A 35 15.45 -8.09 0.62
C ASP A 35 14.21 -7.77 1.47
N GLN A 36 13.04 -8.22 1.03
CA GLN A 36 11.75 -8.05 1.67
C GLN A 36 11.19 -9.41 2.12
N SER A 37 9.91 -9.63 2.07
CA SER A 37 9.36 -10.92 2.51
C SER A 37 9.73 -12.10 1.60
N ASN A 38 10.12 -11.85 0.35
CA ASN A 38 10.72 -12.80 -0.58
C ASN A 38 9.96 -14.13 -0.66
N ILE A 39 8.73 -14.07 -1.14
CA ILE A 39 7.82 -15.21 -1.23
C ILE A 39 7.48 -15.47 -2.70
N PRO A 40 7.81 -16.61 -3.28
CA PRO A 40 7.29 -17.01 -4.58
C PRO A 40 5.75 -17.09 -4.57
N VAL A 41 5.08 -16.82 -5.69
CA VAL A 41 3.61 -16.80 -5.77
C VAL A 41 3.02 -18.11 -5.26
N LEU A 42 3.51 -19.26 -5.74
CA LEU A 42 3.03 -20.59 -5.33
C LEU A 42 3.16 -20.86 -3.81
N ASP A 43 4.10 -20.19 -3.15
CA ASP A 43 4.34 -20.32 -1.71
C ASP A 43 3.52 -19.32 -0.87
N ALA A 44 2.78 -18.43 -1.51
CA ALA A 44 2.05 -17.35 -0.84
C ALA A 44 0.58 -17.74 -0.54
N VAL A 45 -0.01 -18.61 -1.33
CA VAL A 45 -1.47 -18.93 -1.27
C VAL A 45 -1.84 -19.63 0.03
N GLU A 46 -1.12 -20.68 0.42
CA GLU A 46 -1.39 -21.39 1.68
C GLU A 46 -1.28 -20.48 2.93
N PRO A 47 -0.17 -19.72 3.15
CA PRO A 47 -0.10 -18.79 4.27
C PRO A 47 -1.17 -17.69 4.21
N TYR A 48 -1.60 -17.27 3.02
CA TYR A 48 -2.70 -16.32 2.86
C TYR A 48 -4.02 -16.94 3.32
N SER A 49 -4.29 -18.20 2.98
CA SER A 49 -5.46 -18.94 3.45
C SER A 49 -5.53 -19.01 4.98
N ASN A 50 -4.39 -19.21 5.66
CA ASN A 50 -4.32 -19.17 7.13
C ASN A 50 -4.74 -17.81 7.68
N LEU A 51 -4.39 -16.70 7.01
CA LEU A 51 -4.82 -15.36 7.40
C LEU A 51 -6.32 -15.15 7.21
N LEU A 52 -6.93 -15.71 6.17
CA LEU A 52 -8.39 -15.64 5.96
C LEU A 52 -9.17 -16.30 7.08
N GLY A 53 -8.64 -17.41 7.65
CA GLY A 53 -9.23 -18.11 8.78
C GLY A 53 -9.42 -17.27 10.05
N MET A 54 -8.76 -16.11 10.14
CA MET A 54 -8.91 -15.18 11.27
C MET A 54 -10.22 -14.37 11.24
N GLY A 55 -10.94 -14.34 10.11
CA GLY A 55 -12.20 -13.62 9.95
C GLY A 55 -12.09 -12.11 9.82
N PHE A 56 -10.88 -11.56 9.57
CA PHE A 56 -10.69 -10.15 9.24
C PHE A 56 -10.94 -9.87 7.77
N ARG A 57 -11.27 -8.63 7.45
CA ARG A 57 -11.20 -8.14 6.08
C ARG A 57 -9.73 -8.09 5.66
N LEU A 58 -9.34 -8.91 4.68
CA LEU A 58 -7.95 -9.20 4.35
C LEU A 58 -7.54 -8.56 3.01
N GLY A 59 -6.45 -7.79 3.03
CA GLY A 59 -5.86 -7.20 1.83
C GLY A 59 -4.92 -8.15 1.10
N SER A 60 -4.75 -7.91 -0.19
CA SER A 60 -3.71 -8.56 -0.98
C SER A 60 -2.32 -8.31 -0.39
N PRO A 61 -1.30 -9.10 -0.76
CA PRO A 61 0.09 -8.68 -0.61
C PRO A 61 0.32 -7.33 -1.31
N ALA A 62 1.15 -6.47 -0.71
CA ALA A 62 1.57 -5.21 -1.31
C ALA A 62 2.91 -5.42 -2.01
N THR A 63 2.92 -5.44 -3.34
CA THR A 63 4.13 -5.63 -4.16
C THR A 63 4.78 -4.30 -4.50
N THR A 64 6.03 -4.35 -5.00
CA THR A 64 6.63 -3.20 -5.66
C THR A 64 5.80 -2.75 -6.87
N GLU A 65 5.93 -1.48 -7.29
CA GLU A 65 5.21 -0.89 -8.44
C GLU A 65 5.26 -1.77 -9.69
N GLY A 66 6.46 -2.28 -10.04
CA GLY A 66 6.68 -3.08 -11.25
C GLY A 66 6.08 -4.49 -11.21
N GLN A 67 5.73 -4.99 -10.03
CA GLN A 67 5.22 -6.34 -9.83
C GLN A 67 3.72 -6.39 -9.54
N ALA A 68 3.09 -5.24 -9.40
CA ALA A 68 1.65 -5.16 -9.14
C ALA A 68 0.78 -5.72 -10.29
N THR A 69 1.31 -5.84 -11.51
CA THR A 69 0.63 -6.48 -12.64
C THR A 69 1.33 -7.75 -13.14
N LYS A 70 2.19 -8.33 -12.31
CA LYS A 70 2.89 -9.59 -12.55
C LYS A 70 2.69 -10.50 -11.34
N TRP A 71 3.59 -10.45 -10.38
CA TRP A 71 3.50 -11.26 -9.15
C TRP A 71 2.11 -11.18 -8.49
N LEU A 72 1.60 -9.96 -8.29
CA LEU A 72 0.28 -9.79 -7.67
C LEU A 72 -0.85 -10.32 -8.57
N SER A 73 -0.72 -10.19 -9.90
CA SER A 73 -1.71 -10.73 -10.81
C SER A 73 -1.79 -12.25 -10.74
N GLU A 74 -0.64 -12.94 -10.78
CA GLU A 74 -0.56 -14.39 -10.63
C GLU A 74 -1.13 -14.84 -9.29
N PHE A 75 -0.77 -14.14 -8.20
CA PHE A 75 -1.29 -14.42 -6.87
C PHE A 75 -2.82 -14.30 -6.79
N VAL A 76 -3.40 -13.25 -7.38
CA VAL A 76 -4.87 -13.07 -7.38
C VAL A 76 -5.54 -14.14 -8.23
N ASP A 77 -4.98 -14.47 -9.38
CA ASP A 77 -5.50 -15.54 -10.26
C ASP A 77 -5.47 -16.90 -9.52
N ASP A 78 -4.41 -17.22 -8.78
CA ASP A 78 -4.29 -18.44 -7.97
C ASP A 78 -5.28 -18.46 -6.78
N THR A 79 -5.43 -17.32 -6.08
CA THR A 79 -6.41 -17.23 -4.98
C THR A 79 -7.85 -17.35 -5.47
N GLU A 80 -8.18 -16.80 -6.64
CA GLU A 80 -9.50 -16.96 -7.27
C GLU A 80 -9.76 -18.41 -7.65
N ALA A 81 -8.78 -19.11 -8.20
CA ALA A 81 -8.88 -20.53 -8.54
C ALA A 81 -9.17 -21.41 -7.30
N GLU A 82 -8.63 -21.04 -6.14
CA GLU A 82 -8.85 -21.70 -4.85
C GLU A 82 -10.07 -21.14 -4.08
N GLN A 83 -10.82 -20.22 -4.65
CA GLN A 83 -11.97 -19.54 -4.04
C GLN A 83 -11.64 -18.79 -2.76
N LEU A 84 -10.42 -18.29 -2.64
CA LEU A 84 -9.95 -17.45 -1.54
C LEU A 84 -10.24 -15.98 -1.83
N ASN A 85 -10.89 -15.28 -0.90
CA ASN A 85 -11.28 -13.89 -1.11
C ASN A 85 -10.13 -12.91 -0.82
N VAL A 86 -9.96 -11.93 -1.69
CA VAL A 86 -9.14 -10.73 -1.46
C VAL A 86 -10.10 -9.55 -1.32
N ASP A 87 -10.20 -8.93 -0.15
CA ASP A 87 -11.21 -7.89 0.13
C ASP A 87 -10.82 -6.52 -0.42
N PHE A 88 -9.53 -6.20 -0.48
CA PHE A 88 -8.99 -4.96 -1.04
C PHE A 88 -7.58 -5.18 -1.58
N THR A 89 -7.19 -4.35 -2.54
CA THR A 89 -5.85 -4.40 -3.14
C THR A 89 -4.91 -3.45 -2.40
N ALA A 90 -3.87 -4.00 -1.79
CA ALA A 90 -2.80 -3.23 -1.17
C ALA A 90 -1.67 -2.98 -2.17
N ILE A 91 -1.16 -1.74 -2.23
CA ILE A 91 -0.13 -1.33 -3.19
C ILE A 91 0.95 -0.45 -2.58
N HIS A 92 2.15 -0.51 -3.18
CA HIS A 92 3.25 0.44 -2.96
C HIS A 92 3.54 1.22 -4.24
N TRP A 93 3.96 2.49 -4.08
CA TRP A 93 4.35 3.32 -5.20
C TRP A 93 5.42 4.36 -4.82
N TYR A 94 6.56 4.36 -5.51
CA TYR A 94 7.71 5.20 -5.20
C TYR A 94 8.29 5.98 -6.39
N ASP A 95 7.56 6.09 -7.49
CA ASP A 95 7.99 6.70 -8.76
C ASP A 95 9.34 6.16 -9.29
N TRP A 96 9.64 4.89 -9.03
CA TRP A 96 10.88 4.30 -9.54
C TRP A 96 10.95 4.32 -11.06
N GLY A 97 9.85 4.09 -11.75
CA GLY A 97 9.77 4.17 -13.21
C GLY A 97 10.17 5.54 -13.74
N GLY A 98 9.63 6.60 -13.15
CA GLY A 98 9.99 7.98 -13.50
C GLY A 98 11.43 8.33 -13.14
N TRP A 99 11.90 7.91 -11.97
CA TRP A 99 13.28 8.12 -11.54
C TRP A 99 14.30 7.43 -12.45
N LEU A 100 14.10 6.15 -12.77
CA LEU A 100 15.02 5.39 -13.63
C LEU A 100 15.14 5.97 -15.03
N GLN A 101 14.05 6.55 -15.56
CA GLN A 101 14.04 7.18 -16.89
C GLN A 101 14.80 8.52 -16.92
N ASN A 102 14.61 9.35 -15.91
CA ASN A 102 15.07 10.74 -15.93
C ASN A 102 16.23 11.03 -14.97
N LYS A 103 16.35 10.27 -13.87
CA LYS A 103 17.34 10.47 -12.79
C LYS A 103 17.42 11.91 -12.28
N GLN A 104 16.27 12.57 -12.15
CA GLN A 104 16.17 13.96 -11.73
C GLN A 104 15.86 14.04 -10.25
N THR A 105 16.57 14.88 -9.52
CA THR A 105 16.29 15.15 -8.10
C THR A 105 15.10 16.08 -7.91
N GLU A 106 14.80 16.91 -8.91
CA GLU A 106 13.66 17.83 -8.96
C GLU A 106 12.83 17.59 -10.23
N PRO A 107 12.13 16.44 -10.32
CA PRO A 107 11.24 16.22 -11.44
C PRO A 107 10.04 17.16 -11.36
N ASP A 108 9.41 17.42 -12.49
CA ASP A 108 8.14 18.15 -12.55
C ASP A 108 7.06 17.41 -11.71
N PRO A 109 6.55 18.02 -10.64
CA PRO A 109 5.60 17.37 -9.73
C PRO A 109 4.29 16.98 -10.39
N GLU A 110 3.84 17.69 -11.41
CA GLU A 110 2.66 17.35 -12.21
C GLU A 110 2.86 16.04 -12.97
N ARG A 111 4.07 15.81 -13.51
CA ARG A 111 4.40 14.54 -14.18
C ARG A 111 4.49 13.39 -13.19
N VAL A 112 5.06 13.61 -11.98
CA VAL A 112 5.08 12.62 -10.89
C VAL A 112 3.64 12.25 -10.54
N PHE A 113 2.79 13.24 -10.31
CA PHE A 113 1.39 13.04 -9.98
C PHE A 113 0.61 12.32 -11.10
N LYS A 114 0.84 12.67 -12.36
CA LYS A 114 0.23 12.00 -13.50
C LYS A 114 0.58 10.50 -13.55
N ARG A 115 1.85 10.14 -13.28
CA ARG A 115 2.26 8.73 -13.22
C ARG A 115 1.61 8.00 -12.05
N PHE A 116 1.50 8.65 -10.89
CA PHE A 116 0.81 8.10 -9.73
C PHE A 116 -0.65 7.79 -10.03
N LYS A 117 -1.39 8.73 -10.60
CA LYS A 117 -2.78 8.50 -11.02
C LYS A 117 -2.91 7.36 -12.03
N ALA A 118 -2.07 7.37 -13.06
CA ALA A 118 -2.08 6.30 -14.06
C ALA A 118 -1.82 4.91 -13.47
N TYR A 119 -0.97 4.83 -12.43
CA TYR A 119 -0.76 3.59 -11.69
C TYR A 119 -2.02 3.16 -10.93
N ILE A 120 -2.68 4.06 -10.20
CA ILE A 120 -3.93 3.78 -9.49
C ILE A 120 -5.02 3.31 -10.47
N ASP A 121 -5.17 4.01 -11.60
CA ASP A 121 -6.14 3.66 -12.63
C ASP A 121 -5.90 2.24 -13.16
N LYS A 122 -4.65 1.90 -13.48
CA LYS A 122 -4.23 0.56 -13.93
C LYS A 122 -4.52 -0.54 -12.89
N ILE A 123 -4.27 -0.26 -11.62
CA ILE A 123 -4.55 -1.20 -10.52
C ILE A 123 -6.05 -1.43 -10.38
N TYR A 124 -6.83 -0.36 -10.38
CA TYR A 124 -8.27 -0.51 -10.28
C TYR A 124 -8.88 -1.21 -11.49
N GLU A 125 -8.42 -0.92 -12.70
CA GLU A 125 -8.84 -1.60 -13.93
C GLU A 125 -8.61 -3.12 -13.84
N ARG A 126 -7.46 -3.56 -13.29
CA ARG A 126 -7.11 -4.98 -13.19
C ARG A 126 -7.88 -5.72 -12.10
N TYR A 127 -8.05 -5.12 -10.92
CA TYR A 127 -8.51 -5.84 -9.74
C TYR A 127 -9.95 -5.52 -9.33
N GLN A 128 -10.50 -4.38 -9.72
CA GLN A 128 -11.87 -3.92 -9.40
C GLN A 128 -12.21 -4.02 -7.90
N LYS A 129 -11.20 -3.82 -7.04
CA LYS A 129 -11.30 -3.86 -5.58
C LYS A 129 -10.98 -2.49 -4.98
N PRO A 130 -11.47 -2.16 -3.79
CA PRO A 130 -10.99 -1.00 -3.06
C PRO A 130 -9.47 -1.01 -2.91
N ILE A 131 -8.84 0.15 -3.01
CA ILE A 131 -7.37 0.28 -2.98
C ILE A 131 -6.92 0.81 -1.62
N TRP A 132 -5.92 0.14 -1.04
CA TRP A 132 -5.13 0.66 0.07
C TRP A 132 -3.71 0.95 -0.42
N ILE A 133 -3.31 2.21 -0.40
CA ILE A 133 -1.95 2.62 -0.74
C ILE A 133 -1.14 2.61 0.55
N THR A 134 -0.57 1.45 0.87
CA THR A 134 0.10 1.24 2.16
C THR A 134 1.44 1.95 2.26
N GLU A 135 2.07 2.25 1.12
CA GLU A 135 3.28 3.05 1.04
C GLU A 135 3.33 3.83 -0.28
N PHE A 136 3.62 5.14 -0.22
CA PHE A 136 3.91 5.91 -1.42
C PHE A 136 4.73 7.16 -1.13
N ASN A 137 5.53 7.59 -2.10
CA ASN A 137 6.18 8.91 -2.12
C ASN A 137 6.71 9.25 -3.52
N ALA A 138 7.25 10.48 -3.67
CA ALA A 138 7.80 10.98 -4.94
C ALA A 138 9.23 10.50 -5.23
N ASN A 139 9.65 9.35 -4.73
CA ASN A 139 10.99 8.76 -4.75
C ASN A 139 11.97 9.37 -3.72
N ARG A 140 12.61 8.50 -2.94
CA ARG A 140 13.57 8.90 -1.89
C ARG A 140 14.80 9.69 -2.37
N ASN A 141 15.06 9.70 -3.67
CA ASN A 141 16.19 10.39 -4.28
C ASN A 141 15.83 11.82 -4.77
N THR A 142 14.57 12.26 -4.59
CA THR A 142 14.13 13.61 -4.92
C THR A 142 14.23 14.54 -3.71
N THR A 143 14.05 15.85 -3.95
CA THR A 143 14.17 16.86 -2.90
C THR A 143 12.90 17.00 -2.05
N GLU A 144 13.01 17.65 -0.88
CA GLU A 144 11.85 18.01 -0.06
C GLU A 144 10.85 18.86 -0.86
N ALA A 145 11.33 19.77 -1.70
CA ALA A 145 10.48 20.61 -2.55
C ALA A 145 9.61 19.77 -3.49
N THR A 146 10.19 18.74 -4.11
CA THR A 146 9.47 17.80 -4.96
C THR A 146 8.40 17.04 -4.16
N HIS A 147 8.76 16.52 -2.97
CA HIS A 147 7.81 15.82 -2.11
C HIS A 147 6.65 16.71 -1.66
N LEU A 148 6.93 17.96 -1.26
CA LEU A 148 5.91 18.93 -0.86
C LEU A 148 4.95 19.26 -2.01
N ALA A 149 5.49 19.51 -3.21
CA ALA A 149 4.69 19.79 -4.38
C ALA A 149 3.83 18.59 -4.81
N PHE A 150 4.40 17.39 -4.81
CA PHE A 150 3.67 16.15 -5.09
C PHE A 150 2.55 15.90 -4.07
N MET A 151 2.82 16.05 -2.76
CA MET A 151 1.80 15.87 -1.71
C MET A 151 0.62 16.81 -1.87
N LYS A 152 0.86 18.07 -2.22
CA LYS A 152 -0.21 19.07 -2.45
C LYS A 152 -1.14 18.70 -3.61
N LEU A 153 -0.66 17.92 -4.57
CA LEU A 153 -1.46 17.39 -5.67
C LEU A 153 -2.11 16.04 -5.30
N ALA A 154 -1.33 15.15 -4.70
CA ALA A 154 -1.74 13.78 -4.44
C ALA A 154 -2.78 13.68 -3.31
N LEU A 155 -2.58 14.38 -2.18
CA LEU A 155 -3.45 14.23 -1.01
C LEU A 155 -4.91 14.62 -1.28
N PRO A 156 -5.23 15.78 -1.92
CA PRO A 156 -6.61 16.10 -2.28
C PRO A 156 -7.23 15.09 -3.24
N TYR A 157 -6.45 14.56 -4.17
CA TYR A 157 -6.91 13.52 -5.08
C TYR A 157 -7.27 12.23 -4.32
N LEU A 158 -6.40 11.77 -3.42
CA LEU A 158 -6.62 10.57 -2.62
C LEU A 158 -7.88 10.67 -1.75
N GLU A 159 -8.16 11.85 -1.19
CA GLU A 159 -9.38 12.10 -0.40
C GLU A 159 -10.67 12.15 -1.26
N SER A 160 -10.55 12.48 -2.55
CA SER A 160 -11.70 12.61 -3.45
C SER A 160 -12.02 11.36 -4.26
N ASP A 161 -11.10 10.41 -4.38
CA ASP A 161 -11.26 9.21 -5.19
C ASP A 161 -11.88 8.07 -4.38
N ALA A 162 -13.16 7.78 -4.65
CA ALA A 162 -13.92 6.73 -3.94
C ALA A 162 -13.35 5.31 -4.05
N ARG A 163 -12.40 5.08 -4.97
CA ARG A 163 -11.71 3.79 -5.11
C ARG A 163 -10.67 3.57 -4.01
N ILE A 164 -10.22 4.66 -3.38
CA ILE A 164 -9.15 4.64 -2.38
C ILE A 164 -9.76 4.69 -0.99
N GLU A 165 -9.62 3.61 -0.24
CA GLU A 165 -10.12 3.55 1.13
C GLU A 165 -9.11 4.07 2.15
N ARG A 166 -7.82 3.81 1.93
CA ARG A 166 -6.75 4.20 2.87
C ARG A 166 -5.45 4.48 2.12
N TYR A 167 -4.64 5.36 2.70
CA TYR A 167 -3.30 5.64 2.22
C TYR A 167 -2.35 6.02 3.36
N ALA A 168 -1.05 5.74 3.17
CA ALA A 168 0.00 6.10 4.11
C ALA A 168 1.23 6.60 3.35
N TYR A 169 1.62 7.86 3.60
CA TYR A 169 2.83 8.41 3.01
C TYR A 169 4.07 7.83 3.69
N PHE A 170 4.95 7.23 2.92
CA PHE A 170 6.22 6.71 3.41
C PHE A 170 7.28 7.80 3.34
N PHE A 171 7.59 8.41 4.49
CA PHE A 171 8.56 9.50 4.56
C PHE A 171 9.99 8.97 4.35
N PRO A 172 10.74 9.50 3.35
CA PRO A 172 12.15 9.13 3.20
C PRO A 172 12.94 9.43 4.48
N PRO A 173 14.00 8.64 4.82
CA PRO A 173 14.78 8.84 6.04
C PRO A 173 15.35 10.25 6.22
N ALA A 174 15.65 10.94 5.12
CA ALA A 174 16.14 12.34 5.15
C ALA A 174 15.00 13.37 5.32
N LEU A 175 13.74 12.98 5.17
CA LEU A 175 12.57 13.86 5.15
C LEU A 175 11.53 13.40 6.18
N LEU A 176 11.94 13.25 7.43
CA LEU A 176 11.05 12.83 8.51
C LEU A 176 9.93 13.86 8.76
N PRO A 177 8.70 13.44 9.07
CA PRO A 177 7.59 14.35 9.34
C PRO A 177 7.74 15.09 10.66
N ILE A 178 8.51 14.54 11.59
CA ILE A 178 8.81 15.12 12.91
C ILE A 178 10.32 15.11 13.11
N LYS A 179 10.85 16.25 13.52
CA LYS A 179 12.24 16.43 13.91
C LYS A 179 12.30 17.23 15.21
N ASP A 180 13.07 16.77 16.20
CA ASP A 180 13.22 17.40 17.52
C ASP A 180 11.87 17.73 18.19
N GLY A 181 10.90 16.79 18.08
CA GLY A 181 9.56 16.91 18.65
C GLY A 181 8.64 17.91 17.93
N LYS A 182 9.05 18.46 16.77
CA LYS A 182 8.27 19.43 15.99
C LYS A 182 7.99 18.92 14.59
N LEU A 183 6.82 19.27 14.06
CA LEU A 183 6.48 18.99 12.66
C LEU A 183 7.43 19.75 11.73
N THR A 184 7.99 19.03 10.77
CA THR A 184 8.72 19.58 9.63
C THR A 184 7.75 20.17 8.59
N PRO A 185 8.21 20.90 7.56
CA PRO A 185 7.32 21.37 6.50
C PRO A 185 6.49 20.25 5.87
N ILE A 186 7.12 19.11 5.57
CA ILE A 186 6.43 17.94 4.99
C ILE A 186 5.43 17.31 5.98
N GLY A 187 5.76 17.25 7.26
CA GLY A 187 4.85 16.77 8.31
C GLY A 187 3.62 17.66 8.47
N LYS A 188 3.78 18.99 8.36
CA LYS A 188 2.67 19.95 8.40
C LYS A 188 1.72 19.77 7.24
N VAL A 189 2.23 19.69 6.01
CA VAL A 189 1.39 19.45 4.82
C VAL A 189 0.60 18.15 4.97
N TYR A 190 1.23 17.06 5.42
CA TYR A 190 0.51 15.80 5.63
C TYR A 190 -0.57 15.90 6.71
N GLN A 191 -0.31 16.60 7.81
CA GLN A 191 -1.27 16.78 8.90
C GLN A 191 -2.48 17.66 8.52
N GLU A 192 -2.31 18.63 7.62
CA GLU A 192 -3.37 19.56 7.20
C GLU A 192 -4.48 18.85 6.43
N PHE A 193 -4.16 17.74 5.76
CA PHE A 193 -5.15 16.94 5.06
C PHE A 193 -5.87 16.00 6.05
N LYS A 194 -7.04 16.42 6.48
CA LYS A 194 -7.93 15.61 7.32
C LYS A 194 -8.62 14.59 6.42
N SER A 195 -8.29 13.32 6.58
CA SER A 195 -9.08 12.28 5.95
C SER A 195 -10.49 12.29 6.52
N THR A 196 -11.48 12.22 5.65
CA THR A 196 -12.83 11.88 6.05
C THR A 196 -12.77 10.43 6.53
N PRO A 197 -13.14 10.10 7.79
CA PRO A 197 -13.10 8.73 8.26
C PRO A 197 -13.95 7.89 7.30
N SER A 198 -13.30 7.13 6.45
CA SER A 198 -13.98 6.22 5.55
C SER A 198 -14.66 5.18 6.40
N LEU A 199 -15.99 5.24 6.41
CA LEU A 199 -16.88 4.17 6.77
C LEU A 199 -16.81 3.70 8.24
N LYS A 200 -17.81 4.05 8.99
CA LYS A 200 -18.31 3.15 10.02
C LYS A 200 -18.47 1.80 9.33
N ALA A 201 -17.62 0.85 9.68
CA ALA A 201 -17.79 -0.53 9.27
C ALA A 201 -19.23 -0.89 9.66
N ASN A 202 -20.09 -1.11 8.69
CA ASN A 202 -21.32 -1.83 8.92
C ASN A 202 -20.90 -3.26 9.26
N VAL A 203 -20.62 -3.49 10.52
CA VAL A 203 -20.58 -4.82 11.10
C VAL A 203 -22.02 -5.27 11.12
N THR A 204 -22.50 -5.80 10.04
CA THR A 204 -23.67 -6.68 10.07
C THR A 204 -23.24 -7.92 10.84
N GLN A 205 -23.80 -8.03 12.03
CA GLN A 205 -23.76 -9.23 12.90
C GLN A 205 -24.34 -10.43 12.19
#